data_28b46015c7bab0930a5cacdc2ca881c3
#
_entry.id   28b46015c7bab0930a5cacdc2ca881c3
#
_cell.length_a   1.000
_cell.length_b   1.000
_cell.length_c   1.000
_cell.angle_alpha   90.00
_cell.angle_beta   90.00
_cell.angle_gamma   90.00
#
_symmetry.space_group_name_H-M   'P 1'
#
loop_
_entity.id
_entity.type
_entity.pdbx_description
1 polymer ?
#
loop_
_entity_poly.entity_id
_entity_poly.type
_entity_poly.pdbx_seq_one_letter_code
_entity_poly.pdbx_strand_id
1 'polypeptide(L)'
;MKKVILWFFLCCKRYLKRIPFLLLLAALPLTALAASRMENGKDGTVRIAVCCLDPEPASLGNRLKENLLARDTGLFSFYPCENEQQVRDHVAARKAECGYLIPENLEQKINSGRFKRSITVFSAPSTVTASLSTEVVFSELAAIRNKDILEDYVEQGAAFDALGAAGSPERKKASGQAGDLYKERMEDNSTFRFEYVYTYSPGQTGN
;
A
#
# COMPACT_ATOMS: atom_id res chain seq x y z
N MET A 1 -6.95 41.45 -35.79
CA MET A 1 -7.25 40.07 -35.36
C MET A 1 -7.84 39.20 -36.45
N LYS A 2 -8.85 39.64 -37.20
CA LYS A 2 -9.50 38.82 -38.31
C LYS A 2 -8.53 38.32 -39.38
N LYS A 3 -7.50 39.09 -39.77
CA LYS A 3 -6.51 38.68 -40.78
C LYS A 3 -5.58 37.55 -40.30
N VAL A 4 -5.24 37.51 -39.01
CA VAL A 4 -4.38 36.47 -38.43
C VAL A 4 -5.14 35.14 -38.38
N ILE A 5 -6.42 35.16 -38.01
CA ILE A 5 -7.29 34.00 -37.97
C ILE A 5 -7.49 33.41 -39.37
N LEU A 6 -7.69 34.28 -40.36
CA LEU A 6 -7.84 33.85 -41.76
C LEU A 6 -6.57 33.19 -42.31
N TRP A 7 -5.40 33.75 -41.96
CA TRP A 7 -4.11 33.21 -42.35
C TRP A 7 -3.84 31.84 -41.71
N PHE A 8 -4.17 31.71 -40.43
CA PHE A 8 -4.10 30.44 -39.70
C PHE A 8 -4.97 29.35 -40.34
N PHE A 9 -6.21 29.71 -40.69
CA PHE A 9 -7.12 28.76 -41.38
C PHE A 9 -6.59 28.31 -42.76
N LEU A 10 -5.99 29.23 -43.52
CA LEU A 10 -5.40 28.90 -44.83
C LEU A 10 -4.16 27.98 -44.68
N CYS A 11 -3.31 28.24 -43.68
CA CYS A 11 -2.18 27.37 -43.38
C CYS A 11 -2.64 25.97 -42.92
N CYS A 12 -3.60 25.87 -42.00
CA CYS A 12 -4.18 24.60 -41.58
C CYS A 12 -4.77 23.82 -42.74
N LYS A 13 -5.52 24.46 -43.63
CA LYS A 13 -6.11 23.83 -44.81
C LYS A 13 -5.05 23.28 -45.78
N ARG A 14 -3.90 23.96 -45.89
CA ARG A 14 -2.77 23.52 -46.72
C ARG A 14 -2.03 22.33 -46.14
N TYR A 15 -1.86 22.27 -44.80
CA TYR A 15 -1.22 21.17 -44.11
C TYR A 15 -2.14 19.95 -43.98
N LEU A 16 -3.45 20.13 -43.78
CA LEU A 16 -4.44 19.06 -43.76
C LEU A 16 -4.60 18.32 -45.10
N LYS A 17 -4.18 18.91 -46.20
CA LYS A 17 -4.17 18.26 -47.53
C LYS A 17 -2.96 17.34 -47.75
N ARG A 18 -1.95 17.38 -46.85
CA ARG A 18 -0.77 16.53 -46.96
C ARG A 18 -1.00 15.23 -46.20
N ILE A 19 -1.11 14.12 -46.92
CA ILE A 19 -1.30 12.76 -46.40
C ILE A 19 -0.35 12.44 -45.22
N PRO A 20 0.97 12.74 -45.27
CA PRO A 20 1.86 12.44 -44.16
C PRO A 20 1.55 13.22 -42.87
N PHE A 21 0.99 14.42 -42.98
CA PHE A 21 0.57 15.20 -41.81
C PHE A 21 -0.71 14.59 -41.16
N LEU A 22 -1.64 14.12 -41.94
CA LEU A 22 -2.84 13.41 -41.46
C LEU A 22 -2.48 12.10 -40.76
N LEU A 23 -1.52 11.34 -41.33
CA LEU A 23 -1.00 10.12 -40.71
C LEU A 23 -0.34 10.41 -39.35
N LEU A 24 0.47 11.47 -39.27
CA LEU A 24 1.12 11.87 -38.00
C LEU A 24 0.10 12.36 -36.95
N LEU A 25 -0.91 13.11 -37.37
CA LEU A 25 -1.99 13.58 -36.53
C LEU A 25 -2.85 12.41 -35.99
N ALA A 26 -3.08 11.38 -36.79
CA ALA A 26 -3.80 10.17 -36.41
C ALA A 26 -2.94 9.22 -35.56
N ALA A 27 -1.63 9.19 -35.77
CA ALA A 27 -0.71 8.35 -35.01
C ALA A 27 -0.65 8.74 -33.52
N LEU A 28 -0.71 10.04 -33.17
CA LEU A 28 -0.68 10.52 -31.78
C LEU A 28 -1.84 9.96 -30.94
N PRO A 29 -3.12 10.09 -31.30
CA PRO A 29 -4.20 9.49 -30.50
C PRO A 29 -4.19 7.96 -30.55
N LEU A 30 -3.74 7.34 -31.66
CA LEU A 30 -3.61 5.89 -31.74
C LEU A 30 -2.51 5.34 -30.82
N THR A 31 -1.37 6.01 -30.72
CA THR A 31 -0.32 5.62 -29.78
C THR A 31 -0.74 5.84 -28.33
N ALA A 32 -1.45 6.92 -28.01
CA ALA A 32 -2.03 7.16 -26.70
C ALA A 32 -3.05 6.09 -26.31
N LEU A 33 -3.93 5.70 -27.24
CA LEU A 33 -4.89 4.61 -27.06
C LEU A 33 -4.22 3.24 -26.91
N ALA A 34 -3.13 2.99 -27.64
CA ALA A 34 -2.36 1.76 -27.51
C ALA A 34 -1.63 1.72 -26.16
N ALA A 35 -1.02 2.83 -25.73
CA ALA A 35 -0.37 2.95 -24.43
C ALA A 35 -1.36 2.74 -23.27
N SER A 36 -2.55 3.36 -23.34
CA SER A 36 -3.57 3.19 -22.29
C SER A 36 -4.12 1.75 -22.19
N ARG A 37 -4.05 0.98 -23.26
CA ARG A 37 -4.44 -0.44 -23.25
C ARG A 37 -3.32 -1.36 -22.73
N MET A 38 -2.07 -0.92 -22.78
CA MET A 38 -0.93 -1.67 -22.22
C MET A 38 -0.77 -1.45 -20.70
N GLU A 39 -1.31 -0.36 -20.18
CA GLU A 39 -1.41 -0.11 -18.73
C GLU A 39 -2.63 -0.85 -18.17
N ASN A 40 -2.56 -2.19 -18.10
CA ASN A 40 -3.51 -3.01 -17.32
C ASN A 40 -3.22 -2.92 -15.82
N GLY A 41 -3.03 -1.71 -15.30
CA GLY A 41 -3.05 -1.41 -13.88
C GLY A 41 -4.32 -0.61 -13.57
N LYS A 42 -4.99 -0.85 -12.48
CA LYS A 42 -6.03 0.05 -11.95
C LYS A 42 -5.43 1.46 -11.96
N ASP A 43 -5.96 2.34 -12.81
CA ASP A 43 -5.44 3.70 -13.01
C ASP A 43 -5.26 4.39 -11.66
N GLY A 44 -4.04 4.82 -11.36
CA GLY A 44 -3.71 5.58 -10.16
C GLY A 44 -3.25 4.79 -8.94
N THR A 45 -3.23 3.45 -8.95
CA THR A 45 -2.73 2.67 -7.81
C THR A 45 -1.21 2.42 -7.88
N VAL A 46 -0.53 2.69 -6.78
CA VAL A 46 0.91 2.41 -6.62
C VAL A 46 1.11 0.93 -6.37
N ARG A 47 1.84 0.25 -7.25
CA ARG A 47 2.12 -1.19 -7.14
C ARG A 47 3.30 -1.45 -6.22
N ILE A 48 3.12 -2.36 -5.26
CA ILE A 48 4.10 -2.71 -4.24
C ILE A 48 4.32 -4.23 -4.24
N ALA A 49 5.58 -4.65 -4.39
CA ALA A 49 5.96 -6.04 -4.35
C ALA A 49 6.16 -6.51 -2.90
N VAL A 50 5.65 -7.69 -2.54
CA VAL A 50 5.84 -8.29 -1.21
C VAL A 50 6.33 -9.72 -1.34
N CYS A 51 7.43 -10.02 -0.68
CA CYS A 51 7.98 -11.37 -0.57
C CYS A 51 8.13 -11.73 0.91
N CYS A 52 7.67 -12.91 1.31
CA CYS A 52 7.91 -13.51 2.62
C CYS A 52 8.80 -14.73 2.44
N LEU A 53 9.90 -14.79 3.18
CA LEU A 53 10.83 -15.91 3.13
C LEU A 53 10.48 -17.00 4.13
N ASP A 54 9.54 -16.75 5.04
CA ASP A 54 9.14 -17.73 6.06
C ASP A 54 8.33 -18.87 5.43
N PRO A 55 8.75 -20.12 5.58
CA PRO A 55 8.05 -21.28 5.02
C PRO A 55 6.78 -21.63 5.81
N GLU A 56 6.64 -21.17 7.07
CA GLU A 56 5.52 -21.52 7.93
C GLU A 56 4.29 -20.65 7.64
N PRO A 57 3.17 -21.24 7.17
CA PRO A 57 1.98 -20.46 6.77
C PRO A 57 1.38 -19.62 7.90
N ALA A 58 1.42 -20.10 9.14
CA ALA A 58 0.86 -19.43 10.30
C ALA A 58 1.79 -18.38 10.92
N SER A 59 3.01 -18.21 10.37
CA SER A 59 3.98 -17.25 10.90
C SER A 59 3.50 -15.81 10.81
N LEU A 60 4.04 -14.96 11.68
CA LEU A 60 3.77 -13.52 11.67
C LEU A 60 4.07 -12.89 10.29
N GLY A 61 5.12 -13.38 9.61
CA GLY A 61 5.50 -12.90 8.29
C GLY A 61 4.47 -13.21 7.21
N ASN A 62 3.94 -14.43 7.18
CA ASN A 62 2.91 -14.81 6.21
C ASN A 62 1.56 -14.17 6.52
N ARG A 63 1.17 -14.06 7.77
CA ARG A 63 -0.03 -13.31 8.19
C ARG A 63 0.05 -11.85 7.74
N LEU A 64 1.21 -11.20 7.91
CA LEU A 64 1.43 -9.84 7.42
C LEU A 64 1.31 -9.76 5.90
N LYS A 65 1.94 -10.67 5.16
CA LYS A 65 1.83 -10.75 3.71
C LYS A 65 0.38 -10.89 3.26
N GLU A 66 -0.37 -11.82 3.85
CA GLU A 66 -1.78 -12.07 3.51
C GLU A 66 -2.66 -10.84 3.76
N ASN A 67 -2.51 -10.19 4.90
CA ASN A 67 -3.25 -8.96 5.22
C ASN A 67 -2.93 -7.84 4.22
N LEU A 68 -1.65 -7.66 3.86
CA LEU A 68 -1.25 -6.66 2.86
C LEU A 68 -1.85 -6.96 1.47
N LEU A 69 -1.86 -8.23 1.05
CA LEU A 69 -2.45 -8.65 -0.22
C LEU A 69 -3.97 -8.49 -0.27
N ALA A 70 -4.64 -8.71 0.87
CA ALA A 70 -6.08 -8.54 1.00
C ALA A 70 -6.52 -7.07 1.08
N ARG A 71 -5.58 -6.17 1.44
CA ARG A 71 -5.88 -4.76 1.65
C ARG A 71 -6.01 -3.99 0.34
N ASP A 72 -7.21 -3.55 0.02
CA ASP A 72 -7.46 -2.59 -1.07
C ASP A 72 -7.62 -1.19 -0.48
N THR A 73 -6.53 -0.42 -0.47
CA THR A 73 -6.54 0.97 0.02
C THR A 73 -6.92 1.99 -1.07
N GLY A 74 -7.16 1.53 -2.30
CA GLY A 74 -7.35 2.41 -3.45
C GLY A 74 -6.07 3.17 -3.89
N LEU A 75 -5.11 3.37 -2.97
CA LEU A 75 -3.84 4.04 -3.25
C LEU A 75 -2.72 3.03 -3.54
N PHE A 76 -2.65 1.94 -2.76
CA PHE A 76 -1.62 0.91 -2.88
C PHE A 76 -2.23 -0.42 -3.30
N SER A 77 -1.57 -1.10 -4.23
CA SER A 77 -1.88 -2.46 -4.66
C SER A 77 -0.68 -3.35 -4.37
N PHE A 78 -0.80 -4.17 -3.34
CA PHE A 78 0.23 -5.14 -2.97
C PHE A 78 0.08 -6.40 -3.82
N TYR A 79 1.21 -6.97 -4.26
CA TYR A 79 1.20 -8.23 -4.99
C TYR A 79 2.38 -9.13 -4.57
N PRO A 80 2.20 -10.46 -4.61
CA PRO A 80 3.20 -11.39 -4.12
C PRO A 80 4.36 -11.55 -5.09
N CYS A 81 5.56 -11.73 -4.54
CA CYS A 81 6.76 -12.21 -5.22
C CYS A 81 7.27 -13.48 -4.54
N GLU A 82 7.91 -14.36 -5.31
CA GLU A 82 8.38 -15.66 -4.85
C GLU A 82 9.73 -15.59 -4.11
N ASN A 83 10.57 -14.63 -4.50
CA ASN A 83 11.92 -14.50 -3.95
C ASN A 83 12.40 -13.04 -3.96
N GLU A 84 13.51 -12.82 -3.25
CA GLU A 84 14.14 -11.50 -3.15
C GLU A 84 14.56 -10.94 -4.52
N GLN A 85 15.11 -11.79 -5.40
CA GLN A 85 15.59 -11.35 -6.71
C GLN A 85 14.42 -10.81 -7.55
N GLN A 86 13.28 -11.47 -7.53
CA GLN A 86 12.09 -11.01 -8.24
C GLN A 86 11.61 -9.65 -7.72
N VAL A 87 11.66 -9.40 -6.41
CA VAL A 87 11.34 -8.10 -5.83
C VAL A 87 12.28 -7.02 -6.36
N ARG A 88 13.60 -7.30 -6.35
CA ARG A 88 14.61 -6.38 -6.87
C ARG A 88 14.41 -6.05 -8.34
N ASP A 89 14.17 -7.08 -9.15
CA ASP A 89 13.96 -6.95 -10.60
C ASP A 89 12.70 -6.14 -10.93
N HIS A 90 11.63 -6.34 -10.17
CA HIS A 90 10.39 -5.58 -10.34
C HIS A 90 10.56 -4.10 -9.98
N VAL A 91 11.31 -3.79 -8.91
CA VAL A 91 11.62 -2.40 -8.53
C VAL A 91 12.57 -1.77 -9.56
N ALA A 92 13.60 -2.49 -10.00
CA ALA A 92 14.55 -2.01 -10.99
C ALA A 92 13.89 -1.74 -12.36
N ALA A 93 12.95 -2.61 -12.77
CA ALA A 93 12.17 -2.47 -14.00
C ALA A 93 10.97 -1.50 -13.87
N ARG A 94 10.80 -0.82 -12.74
CA ARG A 94 9.66 0.06 -12.42
C ARG A 94 8.28 -0.62 -12.57
N LYS A 95 8.22 -1.93 -12.40
CA LYS A 95 6.97 -2.69 -12.29
C LYS A 95 6.34 -2.54 -10.91
N ALA A 96 7.18 -2.24 -9.90
CA ALA A 96 6.80 -1.84 -8.55
C ALA A 96 7.52 -0.55 -8.18
N GLU A 97 6.86 0.33 -7.45
CA GLU A 97 7.47 1.54 -6.89
C GLU A 97 8.42 1.21 -5.74
N CYS A 98 8.05 0.24 -4.92
CA CYS A 98 8.89 -0.32 -3.87
C CYS A 98 8.55 -1.80 -3.64
N GLY A 99 9.40 -2.48 -2.88
CA GLY A 99 9.21 -3.88 -2.53
C GLY A 99 9.63 -4.16 -1.09
N TYR A 100 8.92 -5.07 -0.44
CA TYR A 100 9.15 -5.48 0.93
C TYR A 100 9.58 -6.93 0.97
N LEU A 101 10.69 -7.18 1.65
CA LEU A 101 11.18 -8.52 1.95
C LEU A 101 11.02 -8.80 3.43
N ILE A 102 10.14 -9.73 3.75
CA ILE A 102 9.83 -10.17 5.10
C ILE A 102 10.72 -11.39 5.38
N PRO A 103 11.64 -11.32 6.37
CA PRO A 103 12.55 -12.42 6.66
C PRO A 103 11.85 -13.55 7.43
N GLU A 104 12.42 -14.75 7.38
CA GLU A 104 11.95 -15.96 8.11
C GLU A 104 11.84 -15.73 9.63
N ASN A 105 12.73 -14.92 10.19
CA ASN A 105 12.82 -14.72 11.64
C ASN A 105 12.19 -13.39 12.11
N LEU A 106 11.17 -12.90 11.41
CA LEU A 106 10.51 -11.63 11.75
C LEU A 106 9.98 -11.63 13.20
N GLU A 107 9.26 -12.68 13.57
CA GLU A 107 8.66 -12.80 14.90
C GLU A 107 9.73 -12.84 16.01
N GLN A 108 10.81 -13.57 15.80
CA GLN A 108 11.93 -13.66 16.73
C GLN A 108 12.62 -12.31 16.93
N LYS A 109 12.79 -11.54 15.84
CA LYS A 109 13.35 -10.18 15.90
C LYS A 109 12.47 -9.24 16.71
N ILE A 110 11.16 -9.29 16.48
CA ILE A 110 10.19 -8.45 17.18
C ILE A 110 10.15 -8.81 18.67
N ASN A 111 10.05 -10.09 19.03
CA ASN A 111 10.01 -10.56 20.40
C ASN A 111 11.30 -10.22 21.18
N SER A 112 12.45 -10.14 20.50
CA SER A 112 13.72 -9.73 21.10
C SER A 112 13.93 -8.21 21.16
N GLY A 113 12.94 -7.38 20.77
CA GLY A 113 13.04 -5.93 20.73
C GLY A 113 13.92 -5.39 19.60
N ARG A 114 14.32 -6.22 18.64
CA ARG A 114 15.18 -5.81 17.53
C ARG A 114 14.35 -5.33 16.33
N PHE A 115 13.69 -4.19 16.49
CA PHE A 115 12.85 -3.62 15.45
C PHE A 115 13.62 -3.05 14.26
N LYS A 116 14.87 -2.64 14.48
CA LYS A 116 15.70 -2.09 13.39
C LYS A 116 16.01 -3.16 12.36
N ARG A 117 15.72 -2.86 11.08
CA ARG A 117 15.95 -3.75 9.94
C ARG A 117 15.22 -5.09 10.05
N SER A 118 14.07 -5.10 10.69
CA SER A 118 13.23 -6.30 10.77
C SER A 118 12.66 -6.67 9.40
N ILE A 119 12.32 -5.68 8.57
CA ILE A 119 11.86 -5.85 7.19
C ILE A 119 12.80 -5.06 6.28
N THR A 120 13.18 -5.64 5.13
CA THR A 120 13.99 -4.97 4.14
C THR A 120 13.10 -4.31 3.09
N VAL A 121 13.38 -3.04 2.79
CA VAL A 121 12.66 -2.27 1.78
C VAL A 121 13.57 -1.99 0.60
N PHE A 122 13.11 -2.35 -0.59
CA PHE A 122 13.72 -2.00 -1.87
C PHE A 122 12.93 -0.84 -2.47
N SER A 123 13.58 0.26 -2.79
CA SER A 123 12.94 1.40 -3.43
C SER A 123 13.84 2.03 -4.46
N ALA A 124 13.25 2.59 -5.52
CA ALA A 124 13.99 3.40 -6.47
C ALA A 124 14.30 4.77 -5.84
N PRO A 125 15.44 5.41 -6.20
CA PRO A 125 15.85 6.70 -5.62
C PRO A 125 14.83 7.84 -5.78
N SER A 126 13.95 7.75 -6.77
CA SER A 126 12.92 8.75 -7.07
C SER A 126 11.57 8.49 -6.41
N THR A 127 11.46 7.45 -5.58
CA THR A 127 10.18 7.02 -5.00
C THR A 127 9.80 7.85 -3.79
N VAL A 128 8.73 8.62 -3.90
CA VAL A 128 8.16 9.40 -2.79
C VAL A 128 7.21 8.55 -1.95
N THR A 129 6.62 7.53 -2.56
CA THR A 129 5.58 6.68 -1.95
C THR A 129 6.12 5.63 -0.97
N ALA A 130 7.44 5.39 -0.95
CA ALA A 130 8.05 4.39 -0.08
C ALA A 130 7.80 4.65 1.41
N SER A 131 7.84 5.91 1.86
CA SER A 131 7.57 6.25 3.27
C SER A 131 6.11 5.99 3.64
N LEU A 132 5.16 6.38 2.79
CA LEU A 132 3.72 6.15 3.01
C LEU A 132 3.38 4.66 3.02
N SER A 133 3.94 3.89 2.08
CA SER A 133 3.73 2.44 2.05
C SER A 133 4.35 1.75 3.26
N THR A 134 5.47 2.28 3.78
CA THR A 134 6.10 1.77 5.00
C THR A 134 5.19 1.95 6.22
N GLU A 135 4.50 3.08 6.33
CA GLU A 135 3.50 3.30 7.40
C GLU A 135 2.37 2.28 7.31
N VAL A 136 1.89 1.97 6.11
CA VAL A 136 0.85 0.93 5.91
C VAL A 136 1.35 -0.44 6.37
N VAL A 137 2.56 -0.84 5.98
CA VAL A 137 3.16 -2.13 6.38
C VAL A 137 3.36 -2.20 7.89
N PHE A 138 3.86 -1.13 8.51
CA PHE A 138 4.02 -1.08 9.97
C PHE A 138 2.69 -1.05 10.72
N SER A 139 1.69 -0.37 10.21
CA SER A 139 0.34 -0.36 10.77
C SER A 139 -0.27 -1.75 10.79
N GLU A 140 -0.15 -2.51 9.70
CA GLU A 140 -0.62 -3.90 9.63
C GLU A 140 0.14 -4.81 10.60
N LEU A 141 1.47 -4.68 10.63
CA LEU A 141 2.30 -5.45 11.56
C LEU A 141 1.92 -5.17 13.02
N ALA A 142 1.72 -3.89 13.37
CA ALA A 142 1.30 -3.48 14.70
C ALA A 142 -0.11 -4.00 15.03
N ALA A 143 -1.04 -3.97 14.07
CA ALA A 143 -2.40 -4.48 14.27
C ALA A 143 -2.41 -5.98 14.57
N ILE A 144 -1.64 -6.78 13.80
CA ILE A 144 -1.49 -8.22 14.05
C ILE A 144 -0.89 -8.45 15.45
N ARG A 145 0.19 -7.74 15.78
CA ARG A 145 0.89 -7.92 17.04
C ARG A 145 0.07 -7.50 18.25
N ASN A 146 -0.66 -6.40 18.15
CA ASN A 146 -1.55 -5.94 19.22
C ASN A 146 -2.69 -6.92 19.46
N LYS A 147 -3.23 -7.52 18.38
CA LYS A 147 -4.22 -8.59 18.50
C LYS A 147 -3.64 -9.78 19.26
N ASP A 148 -2.47 -10.27 18.88
CA ASP A 148 -1.80 -11.40 19.55
C ASP A 148 -1.55 -11.10 21.04
N ILE A 149 -1.05 -9.90 21.37
CA ILE A 149 -0.84 -9.47 22.76
C ILE A 149 -2.15 -9.42 23.54
N LEU A 150 -3.23 -8.94 22.94
CA LEU A 150 -4.55 -8.90 23.57
C LEU A 150 -5.07 -10.30 23.84
N GLU A 151 -4.96 -11.20 22.87
CA GLU A 151 -5.37 -12.59 23.02
C GLU A 151 -4.58 -13.29 24.12
N ASP A 152 -3.26 -13.13 24.15
CA ASP A 152 -2.40 -13.66 25.20
C ASP A 152 -2.74 -13.07 26.57
N TYR A 153 -3.02 -11.77 26.63
CA TYR A 153 -3.40 -11.09 27.88
C TYR A 153 -4.72 -11.62 28.44
N VAL A 154 -5.72 -11.87 27.59
CA VAL A 154 -6.99 -12.47 28.02
C VAL A 154 -6.79 -13.92 28.41
N GLU A 155 -5.96 -14.68 27.68
CA GLU A 155 -5.74 -16.10 27.97
C GLU A 155 -4.92 -16.34 29.24
N GLN A 156 -3.88 -15.52 29.49
CA GLN A 156 -2.90 -15.75 30.57
C GLN A 156 -3.04 -14.76 31.73
N GLY A 157 -3.69 -13.61 31.53
CA GLY A 157 -3.73 -12.52 32.53
C GLY A 157 -4.58 -12.86 33.74
N ALA A 158 -4.07 -12.59 34.95
CA ALA A 158 -4.77 -12.81 36.22
C ALA A 158 -6.08 -12.03 36.36
N ALA A 159 -6.24 -10.92 35.63
CA ALA A 159 -7.47 -10.12 35.61
C ALA A 159 -8.71 -10.90 35.12
N PHE A 160 -8.49 -12.01 34.43
CA PHE A 160 -9.55 -12.84 33.84
C PHE A 160 -9.78 -14.17 34.55
N ASP A 161 -9.24 -14.35 35.78
CA ASP A 161 -9.37 -15.60 36.56
C ASP A 161 -10.86 -15.96 36.86
N ALA A 162 -11.74 -14.96 36.86
CA ALA A 162 -13.19 -15.17 36.98
C ALA A 162 -13.80 -15.95 35.81
N LEU A 163 -13.15 -16.00 34.64
CA LEU A 163 -13.58 -16.76 33.47
C LEU A 163 -13.07 -18.21 33.45
N GLY A 164 -12.23 -18.59 34.42
CA GLY A 164 -11.60 -19.90 34.52
C GLY A 164 -10.07 -19.84 34.62
N ALA A 165 -9.45 -20.99 34.78
CA ALA A 165 -7.99 -21.09 34.83
C ALA A 165 -7.35 -20.70 33.48
N ALA A 166 -6.10 -20.24 33.53
CA ALA A 166 -5.31 -19.94 32.33
C ALA A 166 -5.26 -21.14 31.38
N GLY A 167 -5.53 -20.90 30.08
CA GLY A 167 -5.59 -21.94 29.05
C GLY A 167 -6.87 -22.79 29.04
N SER A 168 -7.85 -22.49 29.92
CA SER A 168 -9.15 -23.18 29.88
C SER A 168 -9.93 -22.91 28.58
N PRO A 169 -10.86 -23.80 28.17
CA PRO A 169 -11.65 -23.61 26.97
C PRO A 169 -12.45 -22.31 26.97
N GLU A 170 -12.96 -21.91 28.16
CA GLU A 170 -13.72 -20.67 28.34
C GLU A 170 -12.85 -19.45 28.10
N ARG A 171 -11.62 -19.45 28.62
CA ARG A 171 -10.64 -18.35 28.40
C ARG A 171 -10.16 -18.30 26.96
N LYS A 172 -9.92 -19.43 26.32
CA LYS A 172 -9.57 -19.47 24.89
C LYS A 172 -10.70 -18.90 24.03
N LYS A 173 -11.95 -19.22 24.37
CA LYS A 173 -13.10 -18.65 23.68
C LYS A 173 -13.18 -17.13 23.88
N ALA A 174 -13.00 -16.66 25.11
CA ALA A 174 -12.99 -15.22 25.43
C ALA A 174 -11.83 -14.48 24.74
N SER A 175 -10.65 -15.09 24.68
CA SER A 175 -9.48 -14.58 23.97
C SER A 175 -9.77 -14.41 22.48
N GLY A 176 -10.31 -15.43 21.82
CA GLY A 176 -10.71 -15.31 20.41
C GLY A 176 -11.76 -14.22 20.17
N GLN A 177 -12.78 -14.12 21.03
CA GLN A 177 -13.79 -13.05 20.93
C GLN A 177 -13.17 -11.65 21.12
N ALA A 178 -12.20 -11.49 22.01
CA ALA A 178 -11.48 -10.23 22.18
C ALA A 178 -10.67 -9.86 20.94
N GLY A 179 -10.01 -10.85 20.34
CA GLY A 179 -9.26 -10.66 19.08
C GLY A 179 -10.16 -10.27 17.90
N ASP A 180 -11.34 -10.88 17.79
CA ASP A 180 -12.32 -10.56 16.75
C ASP A 180 -12.90 -9.16 16.94
N LEU A 181 -13.24 -8.79 18.18
CA LEU A 181 -13.72 -7.44 18.50
C LEU A 181 -12.65 -6.38 18.24
N TYR A 182 -11.39 -6.67 18.54
CA TYR A 182 -10.26 -5.79 18.21
C TYR A 182 -10.18 -5.55 16.71
N LYS A 183 -10.25 -6.62 15.91
CA LYS A 183 -10.21 -6.54 14.45
C LYS A 183 -11.38 -5.70 13.90
N GLU A 184 -12.60 -5.96 14.35
CA GLU A 184 -13.79 -5.21 13.96
C GLU A 184 -13.64 -3.71 14.27
N ARG A 185 -13.12 -3.36 15.45
CA ARG A 185 -12.91 -1.96 15.85
C ARG A 185 -11.81 -1.26 15.04
N MET A 186 -10.76 -1.99 14.65
CA MET A 186 -9.69 -1.45 13.82
C MET A 186 -10.16 -1.24 12.38
N GLU A 187 -10.99 -2.13 11.84
CA GLU A 187 -11.54 -1.99 10.49
C GLU A 187 -12.57 -0.85 10.38
N ASP A 188 -13.37 -0.66 11.42
CA ASP A 188 -14.43 0.38 11.45
C ASP A 188 -13.87 1.82 11.62
N ASN A 189 -12.56 1.99 11.79
CA ASN A 189 -11.89 3.29 12.03
C ASN A 189 -12.55 4.15 13.13
N SER A 190 -13.41 3.54 13.96
CA SER A 190 -14.19 4.25 14.99
C SER A 190 -13.36 4.58 16.24
N THR A 191 -12.18 3.96 16.39
CA THR A 191 -11.32 4.09 17.57
C THR A 191 -10.63 5.46 17.64
N PHE A 192 -10.33 6.05 16.50
CA PHE A 192 -9.71 7.38 16.42
C PHE A 192 -10.44 8.25 15.39
N ARG A 193 -11.04 9.34 15.87
CA ARG A 193 -11.63 10.36 15.01
C ARG A 193 -10.71 11.57 14.98
N PHE A 194 -10.15 11.87 13.82
CA PHE A 194 -9.33 13.07 13.62
C PHE A 194 -10.22 14.21 13.14
N GLU A 195 -10.19 15.34 13.84
CA GLU A 195 -10.80 16.58 13.40
C GLU A 195 -9.71 17.43 12.75
N TYR A 196 -9.86 17.70 11.45
CA TYR A 196 -8.94 18.55 10.71
C TYR A 196 -9.40 20.00 10.79
N VAL A 197 -8.68 20.82 11.54
CA VAL A 197 -8.91 22.27 11.58
C VAL A 197 -7.95 22.95 10.61
N TYR A 198 -8.51 23.47 9.51
CA TYR A 198 -7.73 24.24 8.55
C TYR A 198 -7.61 25.68 9.03
N THR A 199 -6.43 26.10 9.45
CA THR A 199 -6.12 27.50 9.75
C THR A 199 -5.65 28.21 8.48
N TYR A 200 -6.48 29.08 7.93
CA TYR A 200 -6.04 29.97 6.86
C TYR A 200 -5.26 31.13 7.50
N SER A 201 -4.00 31.29 7.15
CA SER A 201 -3.32 32.56 7.39
C SER A 201 -4.02 33.63 6.56
N PRO A 202 -4.59 34.69 7.16
CA PRO A 202 -5.13 35.80 6.38
C PRO A 202 -3.99 36.35 5.52
N GLY A 203 -4.18 36.29 4.19
CA GLY A 203 -3.19 36.74 3.24
C GLY A 203 -2.64 38.11 3.59
N GLN A 204 -1.34 38.26 3.54
CA GLN A 204 -0.68 39.56 3.45
C GLN A 204 -1.23 40.25 2.20
N THR A 205 -2.15 41.16 2.38
CA THR A 205 -2.47 42.17 1.37
C THR A 205 -1.23 43.02 1.22
N GLY A 206 -0.44 42.71 0.18
CA GLY A 206 0.68 43.54 -0.22
C GLY A 206 0.17 44.95 -0.61
N ASN A 207 0.73 45.93 0.04
CA ASN A 207 0.77 47.32 -0.45
C ASN A 207 1.69 47.41 -1.66
#